data_82080886b7ec427a90a0609b6c59b6ec
#
_entry.id   82080886b7ec427a90a0609b6c59b6ec
#
_cell.length_a   1.000
_cell.length_b   1.000
_cell.length_c   1.000
_cell.angle_alpha   90.00
_cell.angle_beta   90.00
_cell.angle_gamma   90.00
#
_symmetry.space_group_name_H-M   'P 1'
#
loop_
_entity.id
_entity.type
_entity.pdbx_description
1 polymer ?
#
loop_
_entity_poly.entity_id
_entity_poly.type
_entity_poly.pdbx_seq_one_letter_code
_entity_poly.pdbx_strand_id
1 'polypeptide(L)'
;MIFFARKAENVLYWFHIYLKTEVTDFYKQEYYHTMKKKRIAAALLALGLGTVTVFSQIPAFAAEETSDNTAAAAQQVQTADPSVVTTNGIEGWPQASDISSTAAIVMETSTNTVLYSKNADQTLYPASAVKVMTCLLALENSNLDDQVTMTATGVSGVTDGGANISAQLDEVFTMEQCLYAIMVASANDIALQVAEHISGSVDAFVQAMNTRAQELGCTDTVFTNPTGLPDENQHTTAHDMALIMETAMENDTFRTIAATTSYTIPATNVSGGDRVLTNNFTMINNTSDGYYDACIGGKEGYTEASGSTLVCEASKTI
;
A
#
# COMPACT_ATOMS: atom_id res chain seq x y z
N MET A 1 5.19 8.56 -1.67
CA MET A 1 4.00 9.40 -1.40
C MET A 1 3.34 9.67 -2.73
N ILE A 2 2.10 9.27 -2.88
CA ILE A 2 1.36 9.36 -4.14
C ILE A 2 0.17 10.27 -3.88
N PHE A 3 0.00 11.34 -4.63
CA PHE A 3 -1.11 12.26 -4.53
C PHE A 3 -1.89 12.32 -5.82
N PHE A 4 -3.20 12.39 -5.70
CA PHE A 4 -4.11 12.74 -6.78
C PHE A 4 -4.80 14.06 -6.49
N ALA A 5 -4.94 14.90 -7.49
CA ALA A 5 -5.74 16.12 -7.39
C ALA A 5 -6.89 16.06 -8.40
N ARG A 6 -8.12 16.01 -7.90
CA ARG A 6 -9.31 16.12 -8.74
C ARG A 6 -9.55 17.58 -9.08
N LYS A 7 -9.51 17.93 -10.37
CA LYS A 7 -9.86 19.21 -10.99
C LYS A 7 -9.65 20.45 -10.10
N ALA A 8 -8.44 20.97 -10.09
CA ALA A 8 -8.15 22.25 -9.45
C ALA A 8 -7.94 23.32 -10.54
N GLU A 9 -8.78 24.37 -10.54
CA GLU A 9 -8.58 25.54 -11.42
C GLU A 9 -7.37 26.40 -11.04
N ASN A 10 -6.69 26.09 -9.90
CA ASN A 10 -5.43 26.73 -9.50
C ASN A 10 -4.55 25.78 -8.67
N VAL A 11 -3.66 25.06 -9.32
CA VAL A 11 -2.72 24.10 -8.71
C VAL A 11 -1.58 24.79 -7.91
N LEU A 12 -1.41 26.10 -8.07
CA LEU A 12 -0.29 26.88 -7.54
C LEU A 12 -0.15 26.92 -6.00
N TYR A 13 -1.24 26.73 -5.27
CA TYR A 13 -1.22 26.87 -3.80
C TYR A 13 -0.82 25.59 -3.05
N TRP A 14 -0.80 24.44 -3.70
CA TRP A 14 -0.70 23.11 -3.12
C TRP A 14 0.70 22.69 -2.70
N PHE A 15 1.70 23.17 -3.42
CA PHE A 15 3.09 22.74 -3.22
C PHE A 15 3.73 23.30 -1.94
N HIS A 16 3.22 24.40 -1.40
CA HIS A 16 3.91 25.11 -0.31
C HIS A 16 3.62 24.59 1.09
N ILE A 17 2.48 23.91 1.31
CA ILE A 17 2.03 23.51 2.65
C ILE A 17 2.56 22.13 3.04
N TYR A 18 2.74 21.23 2.10
CA TYR A 18 3.04 19.82 2.37
C TYR A 18 4.52 19.52 2.64
N LEU A 19 5.41 20.39 2.24
CA LEU A 19 6.86 20.23 2.45
C LEU A 19 7.33 20.52 3.88
N LYS A 20 6.44 20.91 4.77
CA LYS A 20 6.79 21.31 6.14
C LYS A 20 6.55 20.27 7.23
N THR A 21 5.93 19.16 6.96
CA THR A 21 5.63 18.15 7.99
C THR A 21 6.45 16.87 7.76
N GLU A 22 7.39 16.65 8.67
CA GLU A 22 8.15 15.40 8.81
C GLU A 22 7.23 14.25 9.26
N VAL A 23 6.42 13.71 8.34
CA VAL A 23 5.54 12.55 8.60
C VAL A 23 6.35 11.29 8.93
N THR A 24 7.63 11.27 8.57
CA THR A 24 8.51 10.09 8.71
C THR A 24 8.98 9.80 10.13
N ASP A 25 9.03 10.78 11.03
CA ASP A 25 9.60 10.55 12.38
C ASP A 25 8.57 10.02 13.39
N PHE A 26 7.27 10.32 13.21
CA PHE A 26 6.24 9.89 14.15
C PHE A 26 6.02 8.36 14.12
N TYR A 27 5.92 7.75 12.95
CA TYR A 27 5.75 6.29 12.80
C TYR A 27 6.98 5.50 13.26
N LYS A 28 8.19 6.05 13.08
CA LYS A 28 9.42 5.45 13.62
C LYS A 28 9.42 5.42 15.15
N GLN A 29 8.93 6.44 15.83
CA GLN A 29 9.00 6.49 17.30
C GLN A 29 8.04 5.51 17.99
N GLU A 30 6.79 5.36 17.54
CA GLU A 30 5.84 4.42 18.16
C GLU A 30 6.23 2.96 17.89
N TYR A 31 6.63 2.64 16.65
CA TYR A 31 7.08 1.30 16.30
C TYR A 31 8.36 0.90 17.06
N TYR A 32 9.33 1.81 17.18
CA TYR A 32 10.55 1.59 17.96
C TYR A 32 10.28 1.36 19.44
N HIS A 33 9.31 2.04 20.04
CA HIS A 33 8.96 1.87 21.45
C HIS A 33 8.33 0.50 21.72
N THR A 34 7.48 0.02 20.84
CA THR A 34 6.81 -1.28 20.94
C THR A 34 7.79 -2.44 20.69
N MET A 35 8.68 -2.31 19.72
CA MET A 35 9.69 -3.33 19.41
C MET A 35 10.83 -3.38 20.41
N LYS A 36 11.23 -2.24 21.03
CA LYS A 36 12.24 -2.23 22.08
C LYS A 36 11.81 -3.02 23.30
N LYS A 37 10.52 -3.00 23.66
CA LYS A 37 9.95 -3.82 24.74
C LYS A 37 9.96 -5.32 24.42
N LYS A 38 9.70 -5.71 23.16
CA LYS A 38 9.75 -7.12 22.71
C LYS A 38 11.17 -7.66 22.59
N ARG A 39 12.15 -6.84 22.13
CA ARG A 39 13.56 -7.23 22.03
C ARG A 39 14.25 -7.40 23.40
N ILE A 40 13.88 -6.65 24.41
CA ILE A 40 14.38 -6.84 25.77
C ILE A 40 13.89 -8.16 26.36
N ALA A 41 12.67 -8.58 26.06
CA ALA A 41 12.15 -9.88 26.49
C ALA A 41 12.84 -11.07 25.76
N ALA A 42 13.17 -10.91 24.48
CA ALA A 42 13.86 -11.94 23.70
C ALA A 42 15.36 -12.06 24.05
N ALA A 43 16.03 -10.95 24.39
CA ALA A 43 17.44 -10.95 24.78
C ALA A 43 17.71 -11.62 26.14
N LEU A 44 16.71 -11.66 27.02
CA LEU A 44 16.81 -12.36 28.30
C LEU A 44 16.61 -13.88 28.19
N LEU A 45 16.11 -14.39 27.06
CA LEU A 45 15.93 -15.82 26.79
C LEU A 45 17.12 -16.44 26.01
N ALA A 46 17.98 -15.63 25.38
CA ALA A 46 19.06 -16.09 24.50
C ALA A 46 20.44 -16.27 25.19
N LEU A 47 20.54 -16.05 26.48
CA LEU A 47 21.80 -16.17 27.26
C LEU A 47 22.11 -17.58 27.80
N GLY A 48 21.48 -18.58 27.25
CA GLY A 48 21.67 -19.95 27.73
C GLY A 48 21.77 -21.02 26.66
N LEU A 49 22.65 -20.91 25.64
CA LEU A 49 23.13 -22.11 24.93
C LEU A 49 24.29 -21.74 23.98
N GLY A 50 25.33 -22.51 24.11
CA GLY A 50 26.67 -22.27 23.61
C GLY A 50 26.91 -22.52 22.11
N THR A 51 28.08 -22.08 21.75
CA THR A 51 28.80 -22.09 20.50
C THR A 51 28.93 -23.42 19.77
N VAL A 52 28.74 -23.41 18.43
CA VAL A 52 29.55 -24.27 17.50
C VAL A 52 29.76 -23.52 16.19
N THR A 53 31.00 -23.30 15.84
CA THR A 53 31.47 -22.79 14.54
C THR A 53 31.71 -23.92 13.57
N VAL A 54 31.22 -23.80 12.31
CA VAL A 54 31.74 -24.60 11.20
C VAL A 54 31.96 -23.69 9.98
N PHE A 55 33.20 -23.61 9.55
CA PHE A 55 33.64 -23.05 8.27
C PHE A 55 33.44 -24.08 7.16
N SER A 56 32.87 -23.67 6.02
CA SER A 56 33.09 -24.40 4.76
C SER A 56 33.20 -23.42 3.59
N GLN A 57 34.32 -23.53 2.88
CA GLN A 57 34.69 -22.81 1.67
C GLN A 57 34.02 -23.46 0.46
N ILE A 58 33.56 -22.65 -0.50
CA ILE A 58 33.15 -23.11 -1.84
C ILE A 58 33.98 -22.36 -2.88
N PRO A 59 34.55 -23.05 -3.88
CA PRO A 59 35.45 -22.46 -4.88
C PRO A 59 34.68 -21.82 -6.05
N ALA A 60 35.28 -20.76 -6.59
CA ALA A 60 34.82 -20.04 -7.78
C ALA A 60 35.02 -20.86 -9.06
N PHE A 61 34.03 -20.91 -9.93
CA PHE A 61 34.16 -21.34 -11.32
C PHE A 61 34.09 -20.12 -12.24
N ALA A 62 35.15 -20.00 -13.07
CA ALA A 62 35.21 -19.08 -14.18
C ALA A 62 34.50 -19.70 -15.40
N ALA A 63 33.72 -18.94 -16.13
CA ALA A 63 33.20 -19.33 -17.44
C ALA A 63 33.61 -18.29 -18.49
N GLU A 64 34.09 -18.82 -19.61
CA GLU A 64 34.68 -18.14 -20.76
C GLU A 64 33.64 -17.36 -21.60
N GLU A 65 34.09 -16.25 -22.15
CA GLU A 65 33.38 -15.46 -23.17
C GLU A 65 33.39 -16.18 -24.53
N THR A 66 32.21 -16.21 -25.18
CA THR A 66 32.16 -16.34 -26.63
C THR A 66 31.31 -15.18 -27.21
N SER A 67 31.97 -14.36 -27.99
CA SER A 67 31.43 -13.30 -28.81
C SER A 67 30.59 -13.85 -29.96
N ASP A 68 29.37 -13.38 -30.14
CA ASP A 68 28.80 -13.34 -31.49
C ASP A 68 27.97 -12.05 -31.69
N ASN A 69 28.25 -11.43 -32.83
CA ASN A 69 27.93 -10.08 -33.18
C ASN A 69 26.68 -10.08 -34.08
N THR A 70 25.54 -9.59 -33.60
CA THR A 70 24.43 -9.17 -34.47
C THR A 70 23.88 -7.83 -34.00
N ALA A 71 24.25 -6.79 -34.73
CA ALA A 71 23.75 -5.44 -34.55
C ALA A 71 22.25 -5.36 -34.89
N ALA A 72 21.41 -5.27 -33.87
CA ALA A 72 20.07 -4.71 -33.99
C ALA A 72 20.08 -3.39 -33.23
N ALA A 73 19.65 -2.32 -33.88
CA ALA A 73 19.61 -0.97 -33.34
C ALA A 73 18.67 -0.92 -32.11
N ALA A 74 19.25 -1.05 -30.94
CA ALA A 74 18.58 -0.71 -29.70
C ALA A 74 18.48 0.82 -29.66
N GLN A 75 17.27 1.35 -29.76
CA GLN A 75 16.98 2.69 -29.29
C GLN A 75 17.43 2.75 -27.83
N GLN A 76 18.43 3.58 -27.55
CA GLN A 76 18.82 3.90 -26.18
C GLN A 76 17.64 4.61 -25.54
N VAL A 77 16.89 3.88 -24.73
CA VAL A 77 16.05 4.48 -23.69
C VAL A 77 17.05 5.20 -22.78
N GLN A 78 17.10 6.53 -22.89
CA GLN A 78 17.80 7.35 -21.92
C GLN A 78 17.16 7.02 -20.57
N THR A 79 17.86 6.25 -19.74
CA THR A 79 17.52 6.13 -18.34
C THR A 79 17.65 7.52 -17.74
N ALA A 80 16.51 8.15 -17.44
CA ALA A 80 16.49 9.43 -16.74
C ALA A 80 17.30 9.29 -15.45
N ASP A 81 18.12 10.31 -15.14
CA ASP A 81 18.85 10.36 -13.87
C ASP A 81 17.82 10.25 -12.72
N PRO A 82 17.86 9.23 -11.87
CA PRO A 82 16.89 9.01 -10.82
C PRO A 82 16.83 10.13 -9.77
N SER A 83 17.78 11.07 -9.81
CA SER A 83 17.79 12.26 -8.93
C SER A 83 17.00 13.44 -9.50
N VAL A 84 16.51 13.37 -10.74
CA VAL A 84 15.82 14.50 -11.36
C VAL A 84 14.35 14.49 -10.99
N VAL A 85 13.95 15.46 -10.19
CA VAL A 85 12.53 15.79 -9.96
C VAL A 85 12.01 16.50 -11.21
N THR A 86 11.02 15.88 -11.87
CA THR A 86 10.35 16.48 -13.03
C THR A 86 9.00 17.02 -12.60
N THR A 87 8.77 18.29 -12.87
CA THR A 87 7.44 18.85 -13.04
C THR A 87 7.09 18.70 -14.52
N ASN A 88 5.81 18.71 -14.88
CA ASN A 88 5.35 18.43 -16.24
C ASN A 88 5.89 19.37 -17.34
N GLY A 89 6.95 20.13 -17.07
CA GLY A 89 7.62 21.01 -18.04
C GLY A 89 6.80 22.23 -18.51
N ILE A 90 5.67 22.50 -17.89
CA ILE A 90 4.83 23.66 -18.21
C ILE A 90 5.55 24.92 -17.73
N GLU A 91 5.80 25.85 -18.64
CA GLU A 91 6.37 27.15 -18.33
C GLU A 91 5.48 27.91 -17.35
N GLY A 92 6.07 28.41 -16.26
CA GLY A 92 5.34 29.09 -15.18
C GLY A 92 4.73 28.16 -14.13
N TRP A 93 4.87 26.85 -14.27
CA TRP A 93 4.44 25.89 -13.25
C TRP A 93 5.38 25.94 -12.03
N PRO A 94 4.86 25.89 -10.80
CA PRO A 94 5.72 25.90 -9.62
C PRO A 94 6.66 24.70 -9.63
N GLN A 95 7.94 24.97 -9.46
CA GLN A 95 8.93 23.92 -9.27
C GLN A 95 8.74 23.34 -7.87
N ALA A 96 8.52 22.04 -7.77
CA ALA A 96 8.49 21.36 -6.48
C ALA A 96 9.90 21.28 -5.92
N SER A 97 10.03 21.52 -4.62
CA SER A 97 11.26 21.17 -3.90
C SER A 97 11.39 19.63 -3.82
N ASP A 98 12.62 19.15 -3.72
CA ASP A 98 12.88 17.75 -3.46
C ASP A 98 12.22 17.32 -2.15
N ILE A 99 11.65 16.11 -2.16
CA ILE A 99 10.99 15.47 -1.01
C ILE A 99 11.82 14.27 -0.54
N SER A 100 11.71 13.93 0.74
CA SER A 100 12.47 12.82 1.35
C SER A 100 12.07 11.43 0.86
N SER A 101 10.90 11.28 0.21
CA SER A 101 10.43 10.00 -0.32
C SER A 101 11.34 9.49 -1.45
N THR A 102 11.57 8.18 -1.51
CA THR A 102 12.35 7.52 -2.57
C THR A 102 11.67 7.70 -3.94
N ALA A 103 10.36 7.51 -3.99
CA ALA A 103 9.54 7.72 -5.18
C ALA A 103 8.26 8.47 -4.82
N ALA A 104 7.75 9.26 -5.76
CA ALA A 104 6.49 9.96 -5.61
C ALA A 104 5.92 10.41 -6.98
N ILE A 105 4.60 10.51 -7.04
CA ILE A 105 3.88 11.09 -8.17
C ILE A 105 2.73 11.97 -7.66
N VAL A 106 2.44 13.02 -8.38
CA VAL A 106 1.16 13.73 -8.30
C VAL A 106 0.56 13.76 -9.69
N MET A 107 -0.67 13.27 -9.81
CA MET A 107 -1.37 13.14 -11.08
C MET A 107 -2.73 13.81 -10.99
N GLU A 108 -3.13 14.52 -12.03
CA GLU A 108 -4.47 15.10 -12.14
C GLU A 108 -5.39 14.04 -12.75
N THR A 109 -6.47 13.67 -12.04
CA THR A 109 -7.29 12.50 -12.34
C THR A 109 -8.21 12.63 -13.55
N SER A 110 -8.52 13.86 -14.02
CA SER A 110 -9.42 14.03 -15.18
C SER A 110 -8.70 13.87 -16.52
N THR A 111 -7.39 14.01 -16.53
CA THR A 111 -6.56 14.00 -17.75
C THR A 111 -5.35 13.07 -17.66
N ASN A 112 -5.13 12.45 -16.51
CA ASN A 112 -3.94 11.66 -16.17
C ASN A 112 -2.64 12.46 -16.36
N THR A 113 -2.72 13.80 -16.25
CA THR A 113 -1.55 14.65 -16.39
C THR A 113 -0.68 14.55 -15.15
N VAL A 114 0.57 14.15 -15.33
CA VAL A 114 1.57 14.11 -14.25
C VAL A 114 1.99 15.55 -13.92
N LEU A 115 1.71 15.98 -12.69
CA LEU A 115 2.03 17.31 -12.17
C LEU A 115 3.39 17.34 -11.45
N TYR A 116 3.78 16.20 -10.85
CA TYR A 116 5.04 16.00 -10.17
C TYR A 116 5.45 14.55 -10.29
N SER A 117 6.73 14.31 -10.52
CA SER A 117 7.30 12.97 -10.58
C SER A 117 8.69 12.95 -9.96
N LYS A 118 8.94 11.98 -9.10
CA LYS A 118 10.25 11.59 -8.59
C LYS A 118 10.32 10.08 -8.58
N ASN A 119 11.17 9.50 -9.42
CA ASN A 119 11.32 8.04 -9.53
C ASN A 119 9.96 7.31 -9.62
N ALA A 120 8.96 7.90 -10.30
CA ALA A 120 7.58 7.41 -10.22
C ALA A 120 7.42 5.99 -10.77
N ASP A 121 8.28 5.57 -11.67
CA ASP A 121 8.29 4.24 -12.30
C ASP A 121 9.32 3.29 -11.66
N GLN A 122 9.96 3.70 -10.55
CA GLN A 122 10.82 2.80 -9.78
C GLN A 122 10.00 1.76 -9.05
N THR A 123 10.35 0.48 -9.23
CA THR A 123 9.70 -0.63 -8.51
C THR A 123 10.09 -0.63 -7.04
N LEU A 124 9.07 -0.70 -6.17
CA LEU A 124 9.18 -0.67 -4.72
C LEU A 124 8.16 -1.63 -4.10
N TYR A 125 8.37 -1.99 -2.86
CA TYR A 125 7.39 -2.77 -2.09
C TYR A 125 6.20 -1.88 -1.69
N PRO A 126 4.95 -2.29 -2.00
CA PRO A 126 3.76 -1.48 -1.73
C PRO A 126 3.31 -1.44 -0.27
N ALA A 127 3.67 -2.43 0.54
CA ALA A 127 3.06 -2.66 1.84
C ALA A 127 1.52 -2.68 1.76
N SER A 128 0.82 -2.22 2.80
CA SER A 128 -0.66 -2.23 2.87
C SER A 128 -1.37 -1.33 1.85
N ALA A 129 -0.65 -0.57 1.01
CA ALA A 129 -1.27 0.10 -0.14
C ALA A 129 -1.91 -0.88 -1.13
N VAL A 130 -1.42 -2.14 -1.20
CA VAL A 130 -2.04 -3.26 -1.95
C VAL A 130 -3.53 -3.39 -1.66
N LYS A 131 -3.98 -3.08 -0.44
CA LYS A 131 -5.37 -3.23 -0.02
C LYS A 131 -6.36 -2.36 -0.79
N VAL A 132 -5.88 -1.33 -1.47
CA VAL A 132 -6.70 -0.56 -2.43
C VAL A 132 -7.16 -1.47 -3.57
N MET A 133 -6.25 -2.25 -4.18
CA MET A 133 -6.61 -3.24 -5.21
C MET A 133 -7.50 -4.35 -4.66
N THR A 134 -7.23 -4.81 -3.43
CA THR A 134 -8.06 -5.83 -2.77
C THR A 134 -9.50 -5.36 -2.60
N CYS A 135 -9.70 -4.12 -2.13
CA CYS A 135 -11.03 -3.54 -1.97
C CYS A 135 -11.70 -3.22 -3.31
N LEU A 136 -10.94 -2.75 -4.31
CA LEU A 136 -11.45 -2.51 -5.66
C LEU A 136 -12.05 -3.79 -6.24
N LEU A 137 -11.31 -4.89 -6.24
CA LEU A 137 -11.80 -6.17 -6.74
C LEU A 137 -12.99 -6.70 -5.93
N ALA A 138 -13.00 -6.49 -4.62
CA ALA A 138 -14.12 -6.89 -3.80
C ALA A 138 -15.40 -6.13 -4.17
N LEU A 139 -15.31 -4.82 -4.40
CA LEU A 139 -16.44 -4.01 -4.84
C LEU A 139 -16.91 -4.31 -6.26
N GLU A 140 -16.01 -4.74 -7.14
CA GLU A 140 -16.33 -5.13 -8.52
C GLU A 140 -17.00 -6.52 -8.61
N ASN A 141 -16.80 -7.41 -7.62
CA ASN A 141 -17.17 -8.84 -7.71
C ASN A 141 -18.08 -9.35 -6.59
N SER A 142 -18.60 -8.48 -5.72
CA SER A 142 -19.49 -8.86 -4.63
C SER A 142 -20.51 -7.78 -4.31
N ASN A 143 -21.51 -8.12 -3.47
CA ASN A 143 -22.44 -7.16 -2.91
C ASN A 143 -22.06 -6.85 -1.45
N LEU A 144 -22.39 -5.66 -0.97
CA LEU A 144 -22.02 -5.20 0.38
C LEU A 144 -22.66 -6.05 1.49
N ASP A 145 -23.78 -6.69 1.23
CA ASP A 145 -24.52 -7.55 2.16
C ASP A 145 -24.15 -9.05 2.07
N ASP A 146 -23.24 -9.42 1.17
CA ASP A 146 -22.73 -10.80 1.07
C ASP A 146 -22.11 -11.22 2.41
N GLN A 147 -22.43 -12.46 2.83
CA GLN A 147 -21.96 -12.98 4.11
C GLN A 147 -20.61 -13.68 3.93
N VAL A 148 -19.57 -13.10 4.50
CA VAL A 148 -18.20 -13.62 4.48
C VAL A 148 -17.97 -14.41 5.76
N THR A 149 -17.82 -15.73 5.64
CA THR A 149 -17.52 -16.61 6.78
C THR A 149 -16.02 -16.81 6.89
N MET A 150 -15.46 -16.59 8.08
CA MET A 150 -14.05 -16.81 8.35
C MET A 150 -13.69 -18.29 8.33
N THR A 151 -12.72 -18.64 7.52
CA THR A 151 -12.14 -19.99 7.42
C THR A 151 -10.73 -20.02 8.01
N ALA A 152 -10.06 -21.15 7.91
CA ALA A 152 -8.65 -21.27 8.28
C ALA A 152 -7.74 -20.32 7.47
N THR A 153 -8.12 -19.96 6.26
CA THR A 153 -7.38 -19.04 5.38
C THR A 153 -7.22 -17.67 6.03
N GLY A 154 -8.30 -17.06 6.50
CA GLY A 154 -8.24 -15.76 7.18
C GLY A 154 -7.63 -15.87 8.58
N VAL A 155 -8.06 -16.87 9.38
CA VAL A 155 -7.67 -16.97 10.79
C VAL A 155 -6.19 -17.36 10.97
N SER A 156 -5.67 -18.27 10.15
CA SER A 156 -4.30 -18.80 10.27
C SER A 156 -3.31 -18.21 9.28
N GLY A 157 -3.80 -17.46 8.29
CA GLY A 157 -2.96 -16.89 7.23
C GLY A 157 -2.11 -15.70 7.66
N VAL A 158 -2.38 -15.11 8.84
CA VAL A 158 -1.60 -13.98 9.36
C VAL A 158 -0.57 -14.51 10.36
N THR A 159 0.66 -14.77 9.89
CA THR A 159 1.70 -15.44 10.70
C THR A 159 2.61 -14.49 11.48
N ASP A 160 2.86 -13.27 11.01
CA ASP A 160 3.98 -12.44 11.49
C ASP A 160 3.58 -11.19 12.28
N GLY A 161 2.46 -11.24 13.00
CA GLY A 161 2.01 -10.12 13.83
C GLY A 161 1.55 -8.91 13.04
N GLY A 162 1.20 -9.10 11.76
CA GLY A 162 0.61 -8.07 10.91
C GLY A 162 -0.75 -7.59 11.45
N ALA A 163 -1.18 -6.41 11.00
CA ALA A 163 -2.46 -5.83 11.39
C ALA A 163 -3.61 -6.80 11.11
N ASN A 164 -4.50 -7.00 12.08
CA ASN A 164 -5.67 -7.87 11.99
C ASN A 164 -6.74 -7.40 13.00
N ILE A 165 -7.95 -7.88 12.87
CA ILE A 165 -9.05 -7.61 13.82
C ILE A 165 -9.34 -8.78 14.75
N SER A 166 -8.48 -9.80 14.76
CA SER A 166 -8.63 -11.03 15.55
C SER A 166 -9.95 -11.76 15.25
N ALA A 167 -10.29 -11.84 13.96
CA ALA A 167 -11.44 -12.62 13.51
C ALA A 167 -11.25 -14.10 13.83
N GLN A 168 -12.35 -14.78 14.18
CA GLN A 168 -12.34 -16.16 14.64
C GLN A 168 -12.92 -17.09 13.59
N LEU A 169 -12.57 -18.39 13.66
CA LEU A 169 -13.13 -19.41 12.78
C LEU A 169 -14.65 -19.41 12.88
N ASP A 170 -15.32 -19.58 11.75
CA ASP A 170 -16.79 -19.55 11.60
C ASP A 170 -17.44 -18.20 11.96
N GLU A 171 -16.66 -17.16 12.23
CA GLU A 171 -17.20 -15.82 12.42
C GLU A 171 -17.68 -15.25 11.08
N VAL A 172 -18.83 -14.57 11.10
CA VAL A 172 -19.48 -14.07 9.88
C VAL A 172 -19.52 -12.54 9.92
N PHE A 173 -19.07 -11.94 8.83
CA PHE A 173 -19.15 -10.50 8.57
C PHE A 173 -19.90 -10.23 7.28
N THR A 174 -20.49 -9.05 7.13
CA THR A 174 -20.90 -8.60 5.80
C THR A 174 -19.68 -8.16 4.99
N MET A 175 -19.77 -8.19 3.66
CA MET A 175 -18.70 -7.65 2.81
C MET A 175 -18.39 -6.18 3.14
N GLU A 176 -19.42 -5.37 3.43
CA GLU A 176 -19.23 -4.00 3.89
C GLU A 176 -18.32 -3.92 5.13
N GLN A 177 -18.59 -4.73 6.16
CA GLN A 177 -17.76 -4.79 7.36
C GLN A 177 -16.33 -5.22 7.06
N CYS A 178 -16.16 -6.17 6.12
CA CYS A 178 -14.86 -6.61 5.66
C CYS A 178 -14.07 -5.47 5.00
N LEU A 179 -14.70 -4.70 4.12
CA LEU A 179 -14.05 -3.58 3.43
C LEU A 179 -13.62 -2.48 4.42
N TYR A 180 -14.48 -2.16 5.40
CA TYR A 180 -14.08 -1.26 6.48
C TYR A 180 -12.92 -1.81 7.31
N ALA A 181 -12.92 -3.10 7.63
CA ALA A 181 -11.82 -3.72 8.38
C ALA A 181 -10.50 -3.66 7.59
N ILE A 182 -10.54 -3.91 6.28
CA ILE A 182 -9.37 -3.87 5.39
C ILE A 182 -8.81 -2.44 5.30
N MET A 183 -9.65 -1.44 5.08
CA MET A 183 -9.17 -0.07 4.88
C MET A 183 -8.86 0.66 6.19
N VAL A 184 -9.73 0.56 7.19
CA VAL A 184 -9.62 1.31 8.45
C VAL A 184 -8.61 0.68 9.40
N ALA A 185 -8.68 -0.63 9.62
CA ALA A 185 -7.78 -1.36 10.53
C ALA A 185 -6.61 -2.05 9.81
N SER A 186 -6.54 -1.93 8.48
CA SER A 186 -5.54 -2.64 7.67
C SER A 186 -5.53 -4.16 7.87
N ALA A 187 -6.70 -4.77 8.14
CA ALA A 187 -6.90 -6.14 8.59
C ALA A 187 -6.44 -7.17 7.54
N ASN A 188 -5.36 -7.89 7.82
CA ASN A 188 -4.81 -8.92 6.93
C ASN A 188 -5.63 -10.21 6.96
N ASP A 189 -6.15 -10.60 8.12
CA ASP A 189 -7.05 -11.74 8.30
C ASP A 189 -8.29 -11.61 7.40
N ILE A 190 -8.88 -10.43 7.38
CA ILE A 190 -10.06 -10.15 6.55
C ILE A 190 -9.68 -10.05 5.06
N ALA A 191 -8.53 -9.46 4.71
CA ALA A 191 -8.09 -9.38 3.31
C ALA A 191 -7.88 -10.77 2.68
N LEU A 192 -7.30 -11.71 3.44
CA LEU A 192 -7.15 -13.10 3.01
C LEU A 192 -8.51 -13.81 2.86
N GLN A 193 -9.42 -13.59 3.81
CA GLN A 193 -10.74 -14.20 3.76
C GLN A 193 -11.61 -13.66 2.62
N VAL A 194 -11.55 -12.35 2.35
CA VAL A 194 -12.24 -11.75 1.19
C VAL A 194 -11.68 -12.31 -0.12
N ALA A 195 -10.37 -12.48 -0.22
CA ALA A 195 -9.75 -13.08 -1.40
C ALA A 195 -10.25 -14.50 -1.66
N GLU A 196 -10.30 -15.33 -0.62
CA GLU A 196 -10.87 -16.69 -0.72
C GLU A 196 -12.35 -16.67 -1.05
N HIS A 197 -13.13 -15.80 -0.41
CA HIS A 197 -14.58 -15.68 -0.61
C HIS A 197 -14.93 -15.35 -2.08
N ILE A 198 -14.21 -14.40 -2.70
CA ILE A 198 -14.50 -13.94 -4.06
C ILE A 198 -14.02 -14.94 -5.12
N SER A 199 -12.83 -15.49 -4.95
CA SER A 199 -12.16 -16.26 -6.01
C SER A 199 -12.00 -17.74 -5.69
N GLY A 200 -12.49 -18.21 -4.54
CA GLY A 200 -12.36 -19.59 -4.08
C GLY A 200 -10.99 -19.95 -3.54
N SER A 201 -9.97 -19.12 -3.75
CA SER A 201 -8.64 -19.23 -3.13
C SER A 201 -7.89 -17.90 -3.20
N VAL A 202 -6.89 -17.73 -2.31
CA VAL A 202 -6.00 -16.57 -2.33
C VAL A 202 -5.22 -16.49 -3.64
N ASP A 203 -4.73 -17.64 -4.14
CA ASP A 203 -3.96 -17.67 -5.40
C ASP A 203 -4.80 -17.23 -6.60
N ALA A 204 -6.06 -17.66 -6.69
CA ALA A 204 -6.96 -17.23 -7.77
C ALA A 204 -7.28 -15.73 -7.66
N PHE A 205 -7.42 -15.20 -6.45
CA PHE A 205 -7.62 -13.77 -6.24
C PHE A 205 -6.38 -12.95 -6.63
N VAL A 206 -5.19 -13.42 -6.30
CA VAL A 206 -3.92 -12.80 -6.71
C VAL A 206 -3.78 -12.76 -8.24
N GLN A 207 -4.20 -13.82 -8.94
CA GLN A 207 -4.26 -13.80 -10.40
C GLN A 207 -5.22 -12.71 -10.92
N ALA A 208 -6.40 -12.58 -10.30
CA ALA A 208 -7.34 -11.51 -10.63
C ALA A 208 -6.76 -10.12 -10.35
N MET A 209 -6.03 -9.93 -9.23
CA MET A 209 -5.34 -8.66 -8.92
C MET A 209 -4.35 -8.29 -10.02
N ASN A 210 -3.53 -9.24 -10.47
CA ASN A 210 -2.54 -8.98 -11.53
C ASN A 210 -3.20 -8.73 -12.89
N THR A 211 -4.27 -9.46 -13.20
CA THR A 211 -5.05 -9.21 -14.42
C THR A 211 -5.65 -7.80 -14.39
N ARG A 212 -6.26 -7.42 -13.27
CA ARG A 212 -6.88 -6.10 -13.13
C ARG A 212 -5.84 -4.97 -13.19
N ALA A 213 -4.67 -5.16 -12.59
CA ALA A 213 -3.56 -4.21 -12.69
C ALA A 213 -3.16 -3.98 -14.16
N GLN A 214 -3.03 -5.04 -14.96
CA GLN A 214 -2.73 -4.92 -16.39
C GLN A 214 -3.84 -4.19 -17.15
N GLU A 215 -5.11 -4.46 -16.86
CA GLU A 215 -6.24 -3.74 -17.47
C GLU A 215 -6.25 -2.24 -17.16
N LEU A 216 -5.75 -1.85 -15.99
CA LEU A 216 -5.59 -0.45 -15.57
C LEU A 216 -4.35 0.21 -16.18
N GLY A 217 -3.52 -0.52 -16.93
CA GLY A 217 -2.29 0.00 -17.52
C GLY A 217 -1.09 -0.04 -16.59
N CYS A 218 -1.17 -0.73 -15.45
CA CYS A 218 -0.04 -0.94 -14.54
C CYS A 218 0.97 -1.90 -15.19
N THR A 219 2.11 -1.38 -15.62
CA THR A 219 3.12 -2.16 -16.36
C THR A 219 4.20 -2.75 -15.47
N ASP A 220 4.38 -2.21 -14.29
CA ASP A 220 5.48 -2.54 -13.37
C ASP A 220 4.95 -2.96 -11.98
N THR A 221 3.78 -3.60 -11.97
CA THR A 221 3.14 -4.11 -10.75
C THR A 221 2.98 -5.62 -10.81
N VAL A 222 3.42 -6.29 -9.75
CA VAL A 222 3.16 -7.70 -9.47
C VAL A 222 2.67 -7.84 -8.04
N PHE A 223 1.46 -8.35 -7.88
CA PHE A 223 0.90 -8.75 -6.60
C PHE A 223 1.14 -10.23 -6.36
N THR A 224 1.53 -10.61 -5.14
CA THR A 224 1.70 -12.00 -4.68
C THR A 224 0.77 -12.34 -3.52
N ASN A 225 0.18 -11.33 -2.88
CA ASN A 225 -0.82 -11.50 -1.82
C ASN A 225 -1.74 -10.27 -1.72
N PRO A 226 -2.95 -10.41 -1.13
CA PRO A 226 -3.92 -9.32 -1.02
C PRO A 226 -3.67 -8.39 0.19
N THR A 227 -2.64 -8.63 0.98
CA THR A 227 -2.39 -7.96 2.26
C THR A 227 -1.31 -6.89 2.21
N GLY A 228 -0.34 -7.04 1.31
CA GLY A 228 0.88 -6.23 1.25
C GLY A 228 1.96 -6.68 2.23
N LEU A 229 1.84 -7.87 2.81
CA LEU A 229 2.93 -8.48 3.58
C LEU A 229 4.13 -8.74 2.66
N PRO A 230 5.36 -8.67 3.20
CA PRO A 230 6.56 -8.80 2.39
C PRO A 230 6.64 -10.11 1.62
N ASP A 231 6.94 -10.00 0.33
CA ASP A 231 7.29 -11.09 -0.57
C ASP A 231 8.30 -10.52 -1.59
N GLU A 232 9.36 -11.24 -1.89
CA GLU A 232 10.44 -10.75 -2.75
C GLU A 232 10.00 -10.43 -4.19
N ASN A 233 8.92 -11.07 -4.65
CA ASN A 233 8.37 -10.87 -5.99
C ASN A 233 7.29 -9.78 -6.03
N GLN A 234 6.76 -9.34 -4.86
CA GLN A 234 5.72 -8.33 -4.80
C GLN A 234 6.30 -6.93 -4.97
N HIS A 235 5.90 -6.24 -6.01
CA HIS A 235 6.34 -4.88 -6.27
C HIS A 235 5.28 -4.07 -7.02
N THR A 236 5.43 -2.78 -6.96
CA THR A 236 4.64 -1.79 -7.71
C THR A 236 5.45 -0.52 -7.91
N THR A 237 4.91 0.45 -8.62
CA THR A 237 5.47 1.79 -8.75
C THR A 237 4.53 2.84 -8.15
N ALA A 238 5.05 4.05 -7.93
CA ALA A 238 4.21 5.17 -7.53
C ALA A 238 3.15 5.47 -8.59
N HIS A 239 3.52 5.36 -9.88
CA HIS A 239 2.63 5.58 -11.01
C HIS A 239 1.50 4.54 -11.04
N ASP A 240 1.82 3.25 -10.97
CA ASP A 240 0.82 2.19 -11.03
C ASP A 240 -0.17 2.26 -9.85
N MET A 241 0.35 2.51 -8.63
CA MET A 241 -0.53 2.71 -7.47
C MET A 241 -1.46 3.92 -7.64
N ALA A 242 -0.99 4.92 -8.38
CA ALA A 242 -1.77 6.07 -8.74
C ALA A 242 -2.99 5.68 -9.60
N LEU A 243 -2.80 4.92 -10.66
CA LEU A 243 -3.86 4.43 -11.53
C LEU A 243 -4.88 3.55 -10.78
N ILE A 244 -4.38 2.69 -9.88
CA ILE A 244 -5.24 1.83 -9.06
C ILE A 244 -6.10 2.67 -8.11
N MET A 245 -5.52 3.67 -7.45
CA MET A 245 -6.25 4.53 -6.52
C MET A 245 -7.29 5.39 -7.23
N GLU A 246 -6.95 5.97 -8.37
CA GLU A 246 -7.88 6.73 -9.22
C GLU A 246 -9.12 5.91 -9.54
N THR A 247 -8.93 4.69 -10.07
CA THR A 247 -10.03 3.78 -10.39
C THR A 247 -10.86 3.42 -9.16
N ALA A 248 -10.22 3.12 -8.04
CA ALA A 248 -10.93 2.80 -6.80
C ALA A 248 -11.78 3.98 -6.31
N MET A 249 -11.26 5.20 -6.43
CA MET A 249 -11.94 6.43 -6.01
C MET A 249 -13.09 6.85 -6.95
N GLU A 250 -13.26 6.24 -8.12
CA GLU A 250 -14.47 6.38 -8.94
C GLU A 250 -15.69 5.74 -8.27
N ASN A 251 -15.50 4.76 -7.41
CA ASN A 251 -16.58 4.10 -6.67
C ASN A 251 -16.95 4.88 -5.40
N ASP A 252 -18.22 5.30 -5.29
CA ASP A 252 -18.75 6.09 -4.16
C ASP A 252 -18.60 5.37 -2.80
N THR A 253 -18.78 4.04 -2.80
CA THR A 253 -18.61 3.23 -1.59
C THR A 253 -17.15 3.20 -1.18
N PHE A 254 -16.22 3.02 -2.12
CA PHE A 254 -14.80 3.07 -1.81
C PHE A 254 -14.40 4.43 -1.24
N ARG A 255 -14.85 5.53 -1.85
CA ARG A 255 -14.59 6.89 -1.32
C ARG A 255 -15.05 7.05 0.11
N THR A 256 -16.26 6.57 0.42
CA THR A 256 -16.82 6.63 1.78
C THR A 256 -15.93 5.85 2.77
N ILE A 257 -15.54 4.64 2.41
CA ILE A 257 -14.70 3.78 3.26
C ILE A 257 -13.30 4.37 3.43
N ALA A 258 -12.67 4.84 2.35
CA ALA A 258 -11.32 5.41 2.37
C ALA A 258 -11.22 6.72 3.16
N ALA A 259 -12.33 7.45 3.33
CA ALA A 259 -12.43 8.68 4.13
C ALA A 259 -12.82 8.42 5.60
N THR A 260 -13.05 7.17 6.00
CA THR A 260 -13.55 6.84 7.34
C THR A 260 -12.43 6.79 8.37
N THR A 261 -12.56 7.58 9.44
CA THR A 261 -11.58 7.63 10.55
C THR A 261 -11.80 6.56 11.60
N SER A 262 -13.04 6.10 11.78
CA SER A 262 -13.40 5.04 12.72
C SER A 262 -14.66 4.31 12.26
N TYR A 263 -14.70 3.00 12.46
CA TYR A 263 -15.86 2.16 12.14
C TYR A 263 -16.10 1.15 13.26
N THR A 264 -17.35 0.89 13.61
CA THR A 264 -17.70 -0.10 14.62
C THR A 264 -18.36 -1.31 13.96
N ILE A 265 -17.74 -2.46 14.08
CA ILE A 265 -18.38 -3.74 13.75
C ILE A 265 -19.16 -4.18 14.98
N PRO A 266 -20.48 -4.35 14.89
CA PRO A 266 -21.29 -4.83 16.02
C PRO A 266 -20.94 -6.27 16.39
N ALA A 267 -21.48 -6.73 17.52
CA ALA A 267 -21.37 -8.13 17.92
C ALA A 267 -21.77 -9.07 16.79
N THR A 268 -20.95 -10.12 16.58
CA THR A 268 -21.14 -11.13 15.54
C THR A 268 -21.75 -12.42 16.09
N ASN A 269 -21.89 -13.43 15.27
CA ASN A 269 -22.29 -14.79 15.70
C ASN A 269 -21.29 -15.44 16.68
N VAL A 270 -20.04 -14.96 16.72
CA VAL A 270 -18.96 -15.50 17.59
C VAL A 270 -18.53 -14.49 18.64
N SER A 271 -18.38 -13.21 18.29
CA SER A 271 -18.00 -12.15 19.23
C SER A 271 -19.20 -11.54 19.90
N GLY A 272 -19.23 -11.58 21.25
CA GLY A 272 -20.33 -11.01 22.04
C GLY A 272 -20.27 -9.49 22.24
N GLY A 273 -19.27 -8.81 21.69
CA GLY A 273 -19.07 -7.36 21.82
C GLY A 273 -18.67 -6.68 20.52
N ASP A 274 -18.89 -5.37 20.48
CA ASP A 274 -18.54 -4.54 19.34
C ASP A 274 -17.00 -4.44 19.18
N ARG A 275 -16.54 -4.35 17.91
CA ARG A 275 -15.14 -4.00 17.56
C ARG A 275 -15.09 -2.59 17.02
N VAL A 276 -14.39 -1.72 17.73
CA VAL A 276 -14.13 -0.36 17.25
C VAL A 276 -12.80 -0.37 16.48
N LEU A 277 -12.89 -0.08 15.19
CA LEU A 277 -11.74 0.06 14.29
C LEU A 277 -11.35 1.53 14.23
N THR A 278 -10.06 1.81 14.27
CA THR A 278 -9.51 3.17 14.15
C THR A 278 -8.55 3.22 12.98
N ASN A 279 -8.70 4.24 12.15
CA ASN A 279 -7.86 4.43 10.97
C ASN A 279 -6.55 5.12 11.37
N ASN A 280 -5.44 4.52 10.96
CA ASN A 280 -4.10 5.08 11.16
C ASN A 280 -3.72 6.09 10.06
N PHE A 281 -4.55 6.25 9.03
CA PHE A 281 -4.32 7.21 7.96
C PHE A 281 -4.56 8.64 8.46
N THR A 282 -3.50 9.29 8.89
CA THR A 282 -3.55 10.59 9.61
C THR A 282 -4.08 11.74 8.78
N MET A 283 -3.96 11.67 7.43
CA MET A 283 -4.34 12.78 6.54
C MET A 283 -5.83 13.11 6.54
N ILE A 284 -6.69 12.17 6.91
CA ILE A 284 -8.14 12.40 7.04
C ILE A 284 -8.59 12.71 8.48
N ASN A 285 -7.70 12.61 9.45
CA ASN A 285 -8.03 12.83 10.86
C ASN A 285 -7.70 14.28 11.28
N ASN A 286 -8.70 15.11 11.47
CA ASN A 286 -8.55 16.53 11.80
C ASN A 286 -7.94 16.82 13.19
N THR A 287 -7.69 15.80 13.99
CA THR A 287 -6.97 15.91 15.27
C THR A 287 -5.51 15.49 15.16
N SER A 288 -5.06 15.08 13.98
CA SER A 288 -3.69 14.62 13.70
C SER A 288 -2.84 15.75 13.15
N ASP A 289 -1.54 15.76 13.50
CA ASP A 289 -0.55 16.67 12.92
C ASP A 289 -0.35 16.45 11.40
N GLY A 290 -0.71 15.27 10.89
CA GLY A 290 -0.68 14.93 9.48
C GLY A 290 -1.95 15.29 8.70
N TYR A 291 -2.92 15.94 9.33
CA TYR A 291 -4.20 16.27 8.69
C TYR A 291 -4.03 17.19 7.49
N TYR A 292 -4.75 16.87 6.43
CA TYR A 292 -4.81 17.69 5.23
C TYR A 292 -6.26 17.86 4.78
N ASP A 293 -6.77 19.08 4.87
CA ASP A 293 -8.18 19.42 4.66
C ASP A 293 -8.74 19.08 3.28
N ALA A 294 -7.88 18.91 2.31
CA ALA A 294 -8.26 18.53 0.96
C ALA A 294 -8.15 17.02 0.69
N CYS A 295 -7.57 16.24 1.60
CA CYS A 295 -7.52 14.79 1.45
C CYS A 295 -8.93 14.20 1.61
N ILE A 296 -9.38 13.46 0.60
CA ILE A 296 -10.72 12.88 0.56
C ILE A 296 -10.71 11.37 0.78
N GLY A 297 -9.55 10.76 0.96
CA GLY A 297 -9.39 9.35 1.28
C GLY A 297 -8.03 8.81 0.86
N GLY A 298 -7.67 7.68 1.45
CA GLY A 298 -6.40 7.04 1.11
C GLY A 298 -6.10 5.79 1.92
N LYS A 299 -4.88 5.27 1.71
CA LYS A 299 -4.34 4.13 2.44
C LYS A 299 -2.86 4.31 2.69
N GLU A 300 -2.46 4.12 3.94
CA GLU A 300 -1.07 4.02 4.35
C GLU A 300 -0.62 2.57 4.43
N GLY A 301 0.69 2.37 4.43
CA GLY A 301 1.31 1.09 4.71
C GLY A 301 2.71 1.24 5.28
N TYR A 302 3.14 0.21 5.99
CA TYR A 302 4.50 0.10 6.50
C TYR A 302 4.93 -1.35 6.64
N THR A 303 6.11 -1.65 6.14
CA THR A 303 6.90 -2.86 6.49
C THR A 303 8.36 -2.46 6.63
N GLU A 304 9.19 -3.31 7.25
CA GLU A 304 10.63 -3.02 7.30
C GLU A 304 11.24 -2.95 5.89
N ALA A 305 10.73 -3.72 4.94
CA ALA A 305 11.23 -3.76 3.57
C ALA A 305 10.79 -2.56 2.73
N SER A 306 9.55 -2.08 2.89
CA SER A 306 9.01 -0.98 2.10
C SER A 306 9.33 0.40 2.67
N GLY A 307 9.59 0.51 3.98
CA GLY A 307 9.43 1.77 4.69
C GLY A 307 7.96 2.21 4.68
N SER A 308 7.72 3.51 4.84
CA SER A 308 6.37 4.09 4.82
C SER A 308 5.89 4.27 3.38
N THR A 309 4.70 3.78 3.10
CA THR A 309 3.98 3.95 1.82
C THR A 309 2.67 4.68 2.03
N LEU A 310 2.23 5.41 1.01
CA LEU A 310 1.01 6.18 1.06
C LEU A 310 0.43 6.33 -0.34
N VAL A 311 -0.87 6.11 -0.48
CA VAL A 311 -1.67 6.47 -1.65
C VAL A 311 -2.94 7.17 -1.21
N CYS A 312 -3.26 8.31 -1.81
CA CYS A 312 -4.44 9.08 -1.46
C CYS A 312 -4.95 9.92 -2.61
N GLU A 313 -6.22 10.32 -2.55
CA GLU A 313 -6.79 11.36 -3.39
C GLU A 313 -7.06 12.61 -2.57
N ALA A 314 -6.89 13.77 -3.22
CA ALA A 314 -7.21 15.04 -2.65
C ALA A 314 -8.07 15.86 -3.63
N SER A 315 -9.05 16.60 -3.12
CA SER A 315 -9.91 17.47 -3.91
C SER A 315 -10.07 18.81 -3.20
N LYS A 316 -9.84 19.89 -3.91
CA LYS A 316 -10.10 21.24 -3.38
C LYS A 316 -10.89 22.05 -4.39
N THR A 317 -12.06 22.49 -3.97
CA THR A 317 -12.81 23.53 -4.70
C THR A 317 -12.22 24.88 -4.31
N ILE A 318 -11.86 25.69 -5.28
CA ILE A 318 -11.36 27.06 -5.11
C ILE A 318 -12.50 28.01 -5.41
#